data_d411f3efd37bd27eba9fff27b933f87f
#
_entry.id   d411f3efd37bd27eba9fff27b933f87f
#
_cell.length_a   1.000
_cell.length_b   1.000
_cell.length_c   1.000
_cell.angle_alpha   90.00
_cell.angle_beta   90.00
_cell.angle_gamma   90.00
#
_symmetry.space_group_name_H-M   'P 1'
#
loop_
_entity.id
_entity.type
_entity.pdbx_description
1 polymer ?
#
loop_
_entity_poly.entity_id
_entity_poly.type
_entity_poly.pdbx_seq_one_letter_code
_entity_poly.pdbx_strand_id
1 'polypeptide(L)'
;MPNRVGIENRPAVVDQKTRIGDWEADTIIGKDQKSALLTLVERITRYTIICKLKNLKAEDTARAAVRALKAHKGRVHTITMDNGKEFYQHTKIAKALEAETYFCRPYHSWEKG
;
A
#
# COMPACT_ATOMS: atom_id res chain seq x y z
N MET A 1 11.12 9.55 6.36
CA MET A 1 9.77 9.00 6.62
C MET A 1 9.79 8.31 7.98
N PRO A 2 9.19 8.93 8.99
CA PRO A 2 9.24 8.36 10.34
C PRO A 2 8.44 7.07 10.46
N ASN A 3 8.90 6.19 11.35
CA ASN A 3 8.25 4.91 11.66
C ASN A 3 8.17 3.95 10.47
N ARG A 4 9.00 4.20 9.46
CA ARG A 4 9.02 3.34 8.28
C ARG A 4 9.67 2.00 8.61
N VAL A 5 9.04 0.91 8.17
CA VAL A 5 9.57 -0.44 8.33
C VAL A 5 9.87 -1.00 6.94
N GLY A 6 11.10 -1.46 6.73
CA GLY A 6 11.54 -1.98 5.45
C GLY A 6 10.97 -3.36 5.13
N ILE A 7 10.91 -3.68 3.84
CA ILE A 7 10.38 -4.95 3.34
C ILE A 7 11.16 -6.15 3.89
N GLU A 8 12.43 -5.98 4.25
CA GLU A 8 13.25 -7.05 4.83
C GLU A 8 12.70 -7.52 6.17
N ASN A 9 11.87 -6.73 6.82
CA ASN A 9 11.22 -7.09 8.08
C ASN A 9 9.81 -7.65 7.87
N ARG A 10 9.38 -7.77 6.62
CA ARG A 10 8.05 -8.31 6.31
C ARG A 10 8.01 -9.79 6.68
N PRO A 11 6.92 -10.26 7.32
CA PRO A 11 6.82 -11.67 7.70
C PRO A 11 6.99 -12.62 6.51
N ALA A 12 7.68 -13.74 6.73
CA ALA A 12 7.93 -14.72 5.67
C ALA A 12 6.65 -15.26 5.04
N VAL A 13 5.56 -15.31 5.79
CA VAL A 13 4.27 -15.78 5.29
C VAL A 13 3.77 -14.99 4.09
N VAL A 14 4.16 -13.72 3.98
CA VAL A 14 3.79 -12.88 2.84
C VAL A 14 4.42 -13.41 1.55
N ASP A 15 5.70 -13.77 1.61
CA ASP A 15 6.41 -14.29 0.46
C ASP A 15 5.98 -15.72 0.10
N GLN A 16 5.49 -16.46 1.08
CA GLN A 16 4.97 -17.81 0.85
C GLN A 16 3.66 -17.81 0.09
N LYS A 17 2.95 -16.67 0.07
CA LYS A 17 1.67 -16.50 -0.63
C LYS A 17 0.66 -17.58 -0.22
N THR A 18 0.58 -17.86 1.08
CA THR A 18 -0.30 -18.89 1.62
C THR A 18 -1.52 -18.34 2.35
N ARG A 19 -1.58 -17.01 2.56
CA ARG A 19 -2.74 -16.40 3.22
C ARG A 19 -3.25 -15.23 2.41
N ILE A 20 -4.55 -14.96 2.51
CA ILE A 20 -5.18 -13.78 1.91
C ILE A 20 -5.05 -12.61 2.88
N GLY A 21 -4.78 -11.43 2.35
CA GLY A 21 -4.73 -10.21 3.15
C GLY A 21 -3.37 -9.52 3.16
N ASP A 22 -2.47 -9.92 2.29
CA ASP A 22 -1.20 -9.22 2.10
C ASP A 22 -1.33 -8.42 0.81
N TRP A 23 -1.33 -7.10 0.95
CA TRP A 23 -1.64 -6.18 -0.15
C TRP A 23 -0.40 -5.42 -0.59
N GLU A 24 -0.41 -4.99 -1.84
CA GLU A 24 0.61 -4.12 -2.41
C GLU A 24 -0.04 -2.84 -2.89
N ALA A 25 0.48 -1.71 -2.43
CA ALA A 25 -0.01 -0.40 -2.80
C ALA A 25 0.99 0.30 -3.72
N ASP A 26 0.48 0.87 -4.79
CA ASP A 26 1.30 1.58 -5.77
C ASP A 26 0.51 2.75 -6.33
N THR A 27 1.20 3.72 -6.90
CA THR A 27 0.55 4.85 -7.55
C THR A 27 0.99 4.93 -9.00
N ILE A 28 0.05 5.31 -9.85
CA ILE A 28 0.30 5.56 -11.26
C ILE A 28 0.00 7.03 -11.52
N ILE A 29 0.99 7.75 -12.03
CA ILE A 29 0.88 9.18 -12.27
C ILE A 29 0.59 9.42 -13.74
N GLY A 30 -0.41 10.24 -14.04
CA GLY A 30 -0.77 10.60 -15.40
C GLY A 30 0.28 11.50 -16.06
N LYS A 31 0.21 11.60 -17.39
CA LYS A 31 1.15 12.40 -18.16
C LYS A 31 1.13 13.87 -17.79
N ASP A 32 -0.01 14.37 -17.33
CA ASP A 32 -0.16 15.75 -16.88
C ASP A 32 0.43 15.99 -15.49
N GLN A 33 0.85 14.92 -14.82
CA GLN A 33 1.35 14.92 -13.44
C GLN A 33 0.38 15.53 -12.42
N LYS A 34 -0.87 15.68 -12.80
CA LYS A 34 -1.94 16.18 -11.92
C LYS A 34 -2.90 15.09 -11.53
N SER A 35 -3.08 14.10 -12.39
CA SER A 35 -3.93 12.96 -12.09
C SER A 35 -3.10 11.78 -11.62
N ALA A 36 -3.67 10.99 -10.74
CA ALA A 36 -3.00 9.81 -10.22
C ALA A 36 -4.04 8.75 -9.87
N LEU A 37 -3.59 7.50 -9.88
CA LEU A 37 -4.38 6.35 -9.44
C LEU A 37 -3.63 5.64 -8.34
N LEU A 38 -4.34 5.27 -7.28
CA LEU A 38 -3.82 4.37 -6.27
C LEU A 38 -4.29 2.97 -6.61
N THR A 39 -3.37 2.04 -6.74
CA THR A 39 -3.70 0.63 -6.97
C THR A 39 -3.39 -0.18 -5.73
N LEU A 40 -4.30 -1.06 -5.37
CA LEU A 40 -4.17 -1.95 -4.22
C LEU A 40 -4.44 -3.36 -4.72
N VAL A 41 -3.43 -4.22 -4.64
CA VAL A 41 -3.49 -5.58 -5.18
C VAL A 41 -3.27 -6.58 -4.04
N GLU A 42 -4.21 -7.50 -3.87
CA GLU A 42 -4.05 -8.60 -2.92
C GLU A 42 -3.19 -9.70 -3.58
N ARG A 43 -2.17 -10.17 -2.86
CA ARG A 43 -1.10 -10.99 -3.45
C ARG A 43 -1.53 -12.37 -3.92
N ILE A 44 -2.50 -12.98 -3.26
CA ILE A 44 -2.94 -14.34 -3.60
C ILE A 44 -3.97 -14.31 -4.72
N THR A 45 -5.05 -13.56 -4.51
CA THR A 45 -6.18 -13.54 -5.43
C THR A 45 -5.97 -12.65 -6.64
N ARG A 46 -5.00 -11.72 -6.53
CA ARG A 46 -4.77 -10.65 -7.50
C ARG A 46 -5.96 -9.68 -7.58
N TYR A 47 -6.85 -9.74 -6.61
CA TYR A 47 -7.95 -8.78 -6.53
C TYR A 47 -7.37 -7.37 -6.48
N THR A 48 -7.83 -6.51 -7.36
CA THR A 48 -7.26 -5.19 -7.54
C THR A 48 -8.32 -4.12 -7.32
N ILE A 49 -7.98 -3.13 -6.50
CA ILE A 49 -8.82 -1.95 -6.29
C ILE A 49 -8.06 -0.78 -6.88
N ILE A 50 -8.74 0.02 -7.69
CA ILE A 50 -8.16 1.22 -8.30
C ILE A 50 -8.91 2.42 -7.78
N CYS A 51 -8.20 3.36 -7.18
CA CYS A 51 -8.77 4.58 -6.61
C CYS A 51 -8.21 5.79 -7.36
N LYS A 52 -9.10 6.64 -7.85
CA LYS A 52 -8.68 7.90 -8.46
C LYS A 52 -8.28 8.88 -7.35
N LEU A 53 -7.11 9.48 -7.49
CA LEU A 53 -6.62 10.48 -6.56
C LEU A 53 -6.72 11.87 -7.18
N LYS A 54 -7.13 12.85 -6.39
CA LYS A 54 -7.15 14.25 -6.84
C LYS A 54 -5.73 14.79 -6.98
N ASN A 55 -4.83 14.31 -6.15
CA ASN A 55 -3.44 14.74 -6.11
C ASN A 55 -2.64 13.68 -5.36
N LEU A 56 -1.32 13.88 -5.27
CA LEU A 56 -0.41 12.94 -4.60
C LEU A 56 -0.10 13.32 -3.15
N LYS A 57 -0.95 14.13 -2.52
CA LYS A 57 -0.74 14.45 -1.11
C LYS A 57 -0.94 13.21 -0.24
N ALA A 58 -0.08 13.07 0.75
CA ALA A 58 -0.10 11.91 1.64
C ALA A 58 -1.45 11.73 2.34
N GLU A 59 -2.11 12.83 2.72
CA GLU A 59 -3.42 12.76 3.37
C GLU A 59 -4.49 12.17 2.46
N ASP A 60 -4.50 12.59 1.20
CA ASP A 60 -5.51 12.10 0.24
C ASP A 60 -5.24 10.65 -0.11
N THR A 61 -3.98 10.27 -0.26
CA THR A 61 -3.59 8.89 -0.52
C THR A 61 -4.00 7.98 0.64
N ALA A 62 -3.72 8.40 1.87
CA ALA A 62 -4.09 7.64 3.06
C ALA A 62 -5.61 7.47 3.16
N ARG A 63 -6.35 8.55 2.92
CA ARG A 63 -7.81 8.52 2.98
C ARG A 63 -8.39 7.56 1.94
N ALA A 64 -7.84 7.59 0.72
CA ALA A 64 -8.28 6.69 -0.35
C ALA A 64 -7.98 5.23 0.00
N ALA A 65 -6.78 4.93 0.51
CA ALA A 65 -6.39 3.59 0.89
C ALA A 65 -7.28 3.04 2.00
N VAL A 66 -7.52 3.83 3.03
CA VAL A 66 -8.39 3.41 4.15
C VAL A 66 -9.80 3.16 3.67
N ARG A 67 -10.36 4.08 2.86
CA ARG A 67 -11.71 3.93 2.34
C ARG A 67 -11.85 2.65 1.51
N ALA A 68 -10.87 2.39 0.64
CA ALA A 68 -10.91 1.23 -0.23
C ALA A 68 -10.78 -0.08 0.53
N LEU A 69 -9.90 -0.14 1.52
CA LEU A 69 -9.61 -1.38 2.25
C LEU A 69 -10.49 -1.60 3.47
N LYS A 70 -11.23 -0.60 3.91
CA LYS A 70 -12.06 -0.70 5.11
C LYS A 70 -13.11 -1.83 5.00
N ALA A 71 -13.66 -2.02 3.81
CA ALA A 71 -14.61 -3.10 3.56
C ALA A 71 -13.97 -4.48 3.69
N HIS A 72 -12.64 -4.55 3.62
CA HIS A 72 -11.86 -5.79 3.71
C HIS A 72 -11.08 -5.89 5.02
N LYS A 73 -11.40 -5.11 6.05
CA LYS A 73 -10.62 -4.95 7.27
C LYS A 73 -10.44 -6.32 7.92
N GLY A 74 -10.72 -7.23 8.03
CA GLY A 74 -10.35 -8.54 8.56
C GLY A 74 -9.43 -9.32 7.65
N ARG A 75 -9.24 -8.83 6.43
CA ARG A 75 -8.40 -9.47 5.41
C ARG A 75 -7.30 -8.54 4.92
N VAL A 76 -6.86 -7.63 5.79
CA VAL A 76 -5.74 -6.75 5.53
C VAL A 76 -4.74 -6.98 6.64
N HIS A 77 -3.74 -7.82 6.38
CA HIS A 77 -2.69 -8.11 7.36
C HIS A 77 -1.48 -7.21 7.15
N THR A 78 -1.05 -7.07 5.92
CA THR A 78 0.08 -6.20 5.58
C THR A 78 -0.22 -5.39 4.33
N ILE A 79 0.45 -4.24 4.23
CA ILE A 79 0.44 -3.42 3.03
C ILE A 79 1.89 -3.07 2.73
N THR A 80 2.39 -3.45 1.57
CA THR A 80 3.74 -3.11 1.11
C THR A 80 3.64 -1.97 0.10
N MET A 81 4.43 -0.93 0.31
CA MET A 81 4.37 0.33 -0.44
C MET A 81 5.72 0.71 -1.02
N ASP A 82 5.71 1.56 -2.04
CA ASP A 82 6.92 2.21 -2.53
C ASP A 82 7.36 3.32 -1.56
N ASN A 83 8.58 3.81 -1.72
CA ASN A 83 9.14 4.86 -0.90
C ASN A 83 8.72 6.28 -1.33
N GLY A 84 7.55 6.43 -1.93
CA GLY A 84 7.05 7.72 -2.37
C GLY A 84 6.52 8.58 -1.23
N LYS A 85 6.58 9.89 -1.42
CA LYS A 85 6.07 10.86 -0.44
C LYS A 85 4.57 10.71 -0.21
N GLU A 86 3.84 10.19 -1.19
CA GLU A 86 2.41 9.97 -1.10
C GLU A 86 2.05 8.97 0.00
N PHE A 87 3.02 8.18 0.49
CA PHE A 87 2.80 7.22 1.56
C PHE A 87 3.33 7.69 2.92
N TYR A 88 3.60 8.97 3.09
CA TYR A 88 4.09 9.50 4.37
C TYR A 88 3.12 9.30 5.53
N GLN A 89 1.82 9.16 5.25
CA GLN A 89 0.81 8.94 6.28
C GLN A 89 0.55 7.45 6.53
N HIS A 90 1.54 6.59 6.28
CA HIS A 90 1.39 5.14 6.40
C HIS A 90 0.98 4.68 7.81
N THR A 91 1.39 5.41 8.85
CA THR A 91 1.00 5.06 10.22
C THR A 91 -0.49 5.23 10.44
N LYS A 92 -1.12 6.22 9.80
CA LYS A 92 -2.57 6.40 9.86
C LYS A 92 -3.29 5.26 9.14
N ILE A 93 -2.75 4.81 8.01
CA ILE A 93 -3.30 3.68 7.27
C ILE A 93 -3.22 2.42 8.14
N ALA A 94 -2.06 2.15 8.69
CA ALA A 94 -1.83 0.98 9.54
C ALA A 94 -2.78 0.95 10.73
N LYS A 95 -2.93 2.09 11.40
CA LYS A 95 -3.80 2.19 12.58
C LYS A 95 -5.26 2.00 12.21
N ALA A 96 -5.72 2.66 11.16
CA ALA A 96 -7.13 2.60 10.76
C ALA A 96 -7.54 1.20 10.31
N LEU A 97 -6.64 0.45 9.68
CA LEU A 97 -6.92 -0.87 9.15
C LEU A 97 -6.45 -2.00 10.06
N GLU A 98 -5.79 -1.67 11.17
CA GLU A 98 -5.19 -2.64 12.07
C GLU A 98 -4.25 -3.59 11.31
N ALA A 99 -3.44 -3.01 10.42
CA ALA A 99 -2.51 -3.72 9.56
C ALA A 99 -1.10 -3.19 9.75
N GLU A 100 -0.12 -3.96 9.31
CA GLU A 100 1.27 -3.54 9.34
C GLU A 100 1.69 -3.06 7.95
N THR A 101 2.50 -2.01 7.90
CA THR A 101 2.96 -1.44 6.64
C THR A 101 4.47 -1.65 6.48
N TYR A 102 4.88 -1.97 5.26
CA TYR A 102 6.27 -2.21 4.91
C TYR A 102 6.60 -1.44 3.65
N PHE A 103 7.88 -1.11 3.47
CA PHE A 103 8.36 -0.34 2.33
C PHE A 103 9.43 -1.10 1.58
N CYS A 104 9.35 -1.06 0.24
CA CYS A 104 10.42 -1.56 -0.61
C CYS A 104 11.68 -0.74 -0.37
N ARG A 105 12.86 -1.34 -0.58
CA ARG A 105 14.10 -0.58 -0.57
C ARG A 105 14.05 0.42 -1.73
N PRO A 106 14.70 1.57 -1.60
CA PRO A 106 14.72 2.55 -2.69
C PRO A 106 15.14 1.90 -4.00
N TYR A 107 14.40 2.18 -5.08
CA TYR A 107 14.64 1.64 -6.42
C TYR A 107 14.46 0.12 -6.54
N HIS A 108 13.82 -0.52 -5.57
CA HIS A 108 13.61 -1.97 -5.55
C HIS A 108 12.13 -2.33 -5.52
N SER A 109 11.30 -1.61 -6.28
CA SER A 109 9.85 -1.83 -6.24
C SER A 109 9.43 -3.23 -6.72
N TRP A 110 10.30 -3.94 -7.48
CA TRP A 110 10.03 -5.33 -7.85
C TRP A 110 9.94 -6.27 -6.64
N GLU A 111 10.42 -5.85 -5.48
CA GLU A 111 10.36 -6.66 -4.26
C GLU A 111 8.93 -6.90 -3.78
N LYS A 112 7.98 -6.11 -4.26
CA LYS A 112 6.58 -6.31 -3.89
C LYS A 112 6.05 -7.63 -4.42
N GLY A 113 6.42 -7.94 -5.60
CA GLY A 113 5.79 -9.03 -6.25
C GLY A 113 6.49 -10.09 -6.91
#